data_48feca8cf5d1d6b013567ca81ee9648f
#
_entry.id   48feca8cf5d1d6b013567ca81ee9648f
#
_cell.length_a   1.000
_cell.length_b   1.000
_cell.length_c   1.000
_cell.angle_alpha   90.00
_cell.angle_beta   90.00
_cell.angle_gamma   90.00
#
_symmetry.space_group_name_H-M   'P 1'
#
loop_
_entity.id
_entity.type
_entity.pdbx_description
1 polymer ?
#
loop_
_entity_poly.entity_id
_entity_poly.type
_entity_poly.pdbx_seq_one_letter_code
_entity_poly.pdbx_strand_id
1 'polypeptide(L)'
;MKGRCRVDVQQLEEAWALRSSAREARLVAAPHVPAALSQLGIVRPGDRLLAFADDFADAFAHGFDACDVVLVGEPSVAAFTAASENFDALLDAEGPHLWWFVNSIGGFGLRVPDLRTLGRAAREAHALLVVDNTVASAFGCDPLRLGAVLSLEALDRVCAGKAPRKLVAASVARSQLKRHRVDAAAECAHALFAGCVALALDLSTEEADVLERGLSSLDARMQAHFDRARALAEYLAANEMVRNVRYPGLSSHPDHAVATGILEHGFGPVVEFDLIERSAGELFDALPGEFRTSPAGGATTRLSAPRGKQGSTIRLFAGTNDPLIVAATLDNALRN
;
A
#
# COMPACT_ATOMS: atom_id res chain seq x y z
N MET A 1 2.31 -26.07 -31.92
CA MET A 1 1.97 -25.11 -30.85
C MET A 1 1.67 -25.92 -29.60
N LYS A 2 2.59 -25.98 -28.62
CA LYS A 2 2.32 -26.62 -27.32
C LYS A 2 1.29 -25.74 -26.61
N GLY A 3 0.13 -26.29 -26.25
CA GLY A 3 -0.89 -25.59 -25.49
C GLY A 3 -0.27 -25.01 -24.22
N ARG A 4 -0.29 -23.68 -24.08
CA ARG A 4 0.02 -23.03 -22.80
C ARG A 4 -0.99 -23.56 -21.79
N CYS A 5 -0.49 -24.15 -20.71
CA CYS A 5 -1.31 -24.49 -19.56
C CYS A 5 -2.02 -23.19 -19.09
N ARG A 6 -3.33 -23.22 -18.95
CA ARG A 6 -4.11 -22.08 -18.46
C ARG A 6 -3.67 -21.85 -17.02
N VAL A 7 -3.13 -20.67 -16.71
CA VAL A 7 -2.79 -20.32 -15.33
C VAL A 7 -4.11 -20.18 -14.57
N ASP A 8 -4.24 -20.95 -13.51
CA ASP A 8 -5.42 -20.90 -12.64
C ASP A 8 -5.27 -19.78 -11.60
N VAL A 9 -6.38 -19.17 -11.20
CA VAL A 9 -6.41 -18.17 -10.10
C VAL A 9 -5.73 -18.72 -8.86
N GLN A 10 -5.97 -19.98 -8.52
CA GLN A 10 -5.33 -20.62 -7.38
C GLN A 10 -3.79 -20.62 -7.48
N GLN A 11 -3.23 -20.88 -8.66
CA GLN A 11 -1.77 -20.85 -8.87
C GLN A 11 -1.18 -19.44 -8.66
N LEU A 12 -1.91 -18.39 -9.07
CA LEU A 12 -1.52 -17.00 -8.83
C LEU A 12 -1.61 -16.64 -7.34
N GLU A 13 -2.65 -17.09 -6.65
CA GLU A 13 -2.83 -16.90 -5.21
C GLU A 13 -1.74 -17.61 -4.41
N GLU A 14 -1.39 -18.85 -4.76
CA GLU A 14 -0.28 -19.61 -4.16
C GLU A 14 1.08 -18.91 -4.40
N ALA A 15 1.34 -18.44 -5.62
CA ALA A 15 2.55 -17.70 -5.96
C ALA A 15 2.64 -16.38 -5.16
N TRP A 16 1.50 -15.70 -5.00
CA TRP A 16 1.42 -14.49 -4.20
C TRP A 16 1.60 -14.75 -2.70
N ALA A 17 0.99 -15.79 -2.15
CA ALA A 17 1.17 -16.19 -0.76
C ALA A 17 2.63 -16.50 -0.42
N LEU A 18 3.33 -17.17 -1.35
CA LEU A 18 4.75 -17.45 -1.19
C LEU A 18 5.58 -16.16 -1.17
N ARG A 19 5.26 -15.21 -2.06
CA ARG A 19 5.97 -13.94 -2.18
C ARG A 19 5.76 -13.04 -0.96
N SER A 20 4.56 -13.00 -0.41
CA SER A 20 4.20 -12.18 0.75
C SER A 20 4.43 -12.86 2.10
N SER A 21 5.16 -13.98 2.13
CA SER A 21 5.40 -14.80 3.34
C SER A 21 4.09 -15.24 4.05
N ALA A 22 2.99 -15.27 3.33
CA ALA A 22 1.67 -15.55 3.86
C ALA A 22 1.40 -17.05 4.05
N ARG A 23 0.41 -17.38 4.88
CA ARG A 23 -0.18 -18.70 4.97
C ARG A 23 -1.04 -19.01 3.75
N GLU A 24 -1.82 -18.00 3.35
CA GLU A 24 -2.78 -18.05 2.25
C GLU A 24 -2.94 -16.64 1.67
N ALA A 25 -3.23 -16.55 0.40
CA ALA A 25 -3.60 -15.29 -0.25
C ALA A 25 -4.83 -15.48 -1.14
N ARG A 26 -5.56 -14.39 -1.38
CA ARG A 26 -6.69 -14.33 -2.29
C ARG A 26 -6.61 -13.10 -3.17
N LEU A 27 -7.03 -13.25 -4.42
CA LEU A 27 -7.18 -12.14 -5.35
C LEU A 27 -8.63 -11.64 -5.33
N VAL A 28 -8.81 -10.33 -5.15
CA VAL A 28 -10.11 -9.67 -5.05
C VAL A 28 -10.23 -8.63 -6.15
N ALA A 29 -11.32 -8.68 -6.94
CA ALA A 29 -11.63 -7.63 -7.90
C ALA A 29 -12.20 -6.42 -7.16
N ALA A 30 -11.37 -5.41 -6.93
CA ALA A 30 -11.76 -4.22 -6.18
C ALA A 30 -11.03 -2.98 -6.70
N PRO A 31 -11.66 -1.80 -6.68
CA PRO A 31 -11.06 -0.56 -7.18
C PRO A 31 -9.89 -0.07 -6.34
N HIS A 32 -9.83 -0.42 -5.08
CA HIS A 32 -8.80 -0.04 -4.10
C HIS A 32 -8.83 -0.98 -2.89
N VAL A 33 -7.79 -0.92 -2.06
CA VAL A 33 -7.59 -1.81 -0.89
C VAL A 33 -8.76 -1.78 0.11
N PRO A 34 -9.32 -0.63 0.51
CA PRO A 34 -10.48 -0.62 1.40
C PRO A 34 -11.71 -1.34 0.86
N ALA A 35 -11.99 -1.18 -0.45
CA ALA A 35 -13.09 -1.90 -1.06
C ALA A 35 -12.85 -3.42 -1.04
N ALA A 36 -11.60 -3.87 -1.23
CA ALA A 36 -11.25 -5.28 -1.10
C ALA A 36 -11.44 -5.78 0.34
N LEU A 37 -11.00 -5.01 1.33
CA LEU A 37 -11.18 -5.35 2.75
C LEU A 37 -12.67 -5.50 3.10
N SER A 38 -13.51 -4.58 2.64
CA SER A 38 -14.96 -4.65 2.80
C SER A 38 -15.57 -5.88 2.11
N GLN A 39 -15.17 -6.15 0.86
CA GLN A 39 -15.67 -7.29 0.09
C GLN A 39 -15.27 -8.65 0.68
N LEU A 40 -14.14 -8.73 1.38
CA LEU A 40 -13.75 -9.93 2.11
C LEU A 40 -14.73 -10.26 3.23
N GLY A 41 -15.51 -9.30 3.73
CA GLY A 41 -16.51 -9.50 4.77
C GLY A 41 -15.93 -9.94 6.12
N ILE A 42 -14.64 -9.68 6.35
CA ILE A 42 -13.95 -10.03 7.60
C ILE A 42 -14.10 -8.96 8.67
N VAL A 43 -14.29 -7.72 8.26
CA VAL A 43 -14.69 -6.61 9.15
C VAL A 43 -16.22 -6.59 9.18
N ARG A 44 -16.81 -6.80 10.33
CA ARG A 44 -18.23 -7.13 10.51
C ARG A 44 -18.99 -6.04 11.26
N PRO A 45 -20.32 -6.03 11.18
CA PRO A 45 -21.14 -5.19 12.04
C PRO A 45 -20.80 -5.40 13.53
N GLY A 46 -20.59 -4.29 14.24
CA GLY A 46 -20.18 -4.32 15.66
C GLY A 46 -18.66 -4.29 15.89
N ASP A 47 -17.85 -4.50 14.86
CA ASP A 47 -16.40 -4.31 14.94
C ASP A 47 -16.04 -2.82 15.03
N ARG A 48 -14.87 -2.53 15.63
CA ARG A 48 -14.24 -1.21 15.56
C ARG A 48 -13.06 -1.24 14.60
N LEU A 49 -13.04 -0.29 13.67
CA LEU A 49 -11.96 -0.08 12.71
C LEU A 49 -11.24 1.25 12.97
N LEU A 50 -10.02 1.17 13.47
CA LEU A 50 -9.16 2.35 13.61
C LEU A 50 -8.31 2.51 12.35
N ALA A 51 -8.30 3.70 11.76
CA ALA A 51 -7.51 3.98 10.58
C ALA A 51 -6.78 5.32 10.68
N PHE A 52 -5.57 5.40 10.14
CA PHE A 52 -4.85 6.67 10.05
C PHE A 52 -5.61 7.62 9.12
N ALA A 53 -5.94 8.81 9.61
CA ALA A 53 -6.85 9.75 8.93
C ALA A 53 -6.41 10.12 7.50
N ASP A 54 -5.10 10.31 7.28
CA ASP A 54 -4.56 10.68 5.97
C ASP A 54 -4.57 9.52 4.95
N ASP A 55 -4.63 8.27 5.42
CA ASP A 55 -4.75 7.08 4.58
C ASP A 55 -6.22 6.77 4.25
N PHE A 56 -7.12 7.25 5.08
CA PHE A 56 -8.54 6.97 5.02
C PHE A 56 -9.26 8.05 4.19
N ALA A 57 -9.35 7.84 2.89
CA ALA A 57 -10.17 8.70 2.03
C ALA A 57 -11.67 8.37 2.21
N ASP A 58 -12.55 9.31 1.82
CA ASP A 58 -14.03 9.16 1.88
C ASP A 58 -14.55 7.85 1.24
N ALA A 59 -13.78 7.24 0.33
CA ALA A 59 -14.08 5.93 -0.27
C ALA A 59 -14.11 4.77 0.75
N PHE A 60 -13.57 4.95 1.95
CA PHE A 60 -13.65 3.98 3.04
C PHE A 60 -14.99 4.02 3.78
N ALA A 61 -15.60 5.19 3.88
CA ALA A 61 -16.84 5.36 4.64
C ALA A 61 -17.97 4.44 4.15
N HIS A 62 -18.06 4.22 2.84
CA HIS A 62 -19.18 3.49 2.24
C HIS A 62 -19.11 1.96 2.34
N GLY A 63 -18.01 1.38 2.79
CA GLY A 63 -17.88 -0.08 2.90
C GLY A 63 -18.00 -0.60 4.32
N PHE A 64 -18.08 0.29 5.32
CA PHE A 64 -18.01 -0.04 6.74
C PHE A 64 -19.10 0.65 7.56
N ASP A 65 -20.26 0.95 6.95
CA ASP A 65 -21.36 1.70 7.56
C ASP A 65 -21.93 1.06 8.85
N ALA A 66 -21.74 -0.25 9.02
CA ALA A 66 -22.18 -0.99 10.20
C ALA A 66 -21.08 -1.17 11.26
N CYS A 67 -19.90 -0.60 11.04
CA CYS A 67 -18.74 -0.68 11.93
C CYS A 67 -18.52 0.67 12.63
N ASP A 68 -17.89 0.61 13.82
CA ASP A 68 -17.42 1.81 14.51
C ASP A 68 -16.07 2.25 13.92
N VAL A 69 -16.11 3.18 12.96
CA VAL A 69 -14.90 3.67 12.28
C VAL A 69 -14.34 4.89 12.99
N VAL A 70 -13.13 4.78 13.51
CA VAL A 70 -12.43 5.86 14.23
C VAL A 70 -11.18 6.29 13.48
N LEU A 71 -11.07 7.56 13.14
CA LEU A 71 -9.89 8.12 12.47
C LEU A 71 -8.86 8.57 13.50
N VAL A 72 -7.62 8.09 13.32
CA VAL A 72 -6.47 8.39 14.18
C VAL A 72 -5.59 9.43 13.50
N GLY A 73 -5.21 10.48 14.21
CA GLY A 73 -4.46 11.61 13.64
C GLY A 73 -2.99 11.31 13.34
N GLU A 74 -2.43 10.26 13.95
CA GLU A 74 -1.02 9.87 13.79
C GLU A 74 -0.90 8.34 13.68
N PRO A 75 -0.06 7.79 12.80
CA PRO A 75 0.13 6.35 12.66
C PRO A 75 1.11 5.82 13.74
N SER A 76 0.83 6.10 15.00
CA SER A 76 1.67 5.79 16.17
C SER A 76 0.99 4.83 17.14
N VAL A 77 1.80 4.07 17.89
CA VAL A 77 1.31 3.16 18.94
C VAL A 77 0.43 3.91 19.94
N ALA A 78 0.88 5.09 20.39
CA ALA A 78 0.14 5.86 21.40
C ALA A 78 -1.27 6.25 20.92
N ALA A 79 -1.37 6.73 19.66
CA ALA A 79 -2.64 7.15 19.10
C ALA A 79 -3.60 5.97 18.88
N PHE A 80 -3.11 4.84 18.35
CA PHE A 80 -3.95 3.64 18.17
C PHE A 80 -4.36 3.01 19.50
N THR A 81 -3.46 2.94 20.49
CA THR A 81 -3.78 2.41 21.81
C THR A 81 -4.85 3.28 22.49
N ALA A 82 -4.71 4.60 22.48
CA ALA A 82 -5.71 5.50 23.05
C ALA A 82 -7.09 5.36 22.37
N ALA A 83 -7.11 5.22 21.04
CA ALA A 83 -8.36 5.01 20.30
C ALA A 83 -8.98 3.61 20.51
N SER A 84 -8.21 2.67 21.04
CA SER A 84 -8.67 1.31 21.38
C SER A 84 -9.37 1.24 22.74
N GLU A 85 -9.23 2.26 23.58
CA GLU A 85 -9.82 2.28 24.92
C GLU A 85 -11.35 2.12 24.88
N ASN A 86 -11.89 1.47 25.89
CA ASN A 86 -13.33 1.20 26.03
C ASN A 86 -13.94 0.36 24.89
N PHE A 87 -13.15 -0.52 24.27
CA PHE A 87 -13.65 -1.51 23.33
C PHE A 87 -13.16 -2.90 23.73
N ASP A 88 -14.10 -3.76 24.08
CA ASP A 88 -13.84 -5.14 24.54
C ASP A 88 -13.67 -6.07 23.32
N ALA A 89 -12.48 -6.06 22.71
CA ALA A 89 -12.17 -6.88 21.56
C ALA A 89 -11.98 -8.36 21.91
N LEU A 90 -12.51 -9.23 21.05
CA LEU A 90 -12.30 -10.67 21.13
C LEU A 90 -11.39 -11.16 20.00
N LEU A 91 -10.59 -12.20 20.26
CA LEU A 91 -9.75 -12.86 19.26
C LEU A 91 -10.29 -14.28 18.99
N ASP A 92 -11.58 -14.36 18.74
CA ASP A 92 -12.27 -15.59 18.31
C ASP A 92 -12.97 -15.36 16.95
N ALA A 93 -13.69 -16.37 16.44
CA ALA A 93 -14.35 -16.27 15.14
C ALA A 93 -15.65 -15.44 15.17
N GLU A 94 -16.16 -15.09 16.35
CA GLU A 94 -17.49 -14.46 16.48
C GLU A 94 -17.41 -12.96 16.76
N GLY A 95 -16.31 -12.49 17.35
CA GLY A 95 -16.06 -11.04 17.66
C GLY A 95 -16.90 -10.49 18.79
N PRO A 96 -16.94 -9.17 19.02
CA PRO A 96 -16.49 -8.07 18.14
C PRO A 96 -14.96 -7.94 18.04
N HIS A 97 -14.49 -7.51 16.90
CA HIS A 97 -13.07 -7.37 16.63
C HIS A 97 -12.63 -5.90 16.61
N LEU A 98 -11.38 -5.68 17.02
CA LEU A 98 -10.68 -4.41 16.89
C LEU A 98 -9.68 -4.51 15.74
N TRP A 99 -9.84 -3.65 14.74
CA TRP A 99 -8.98 -3.59 13.58
C TRP A 99 -8.14 -2.33 13.60
N TRP A 100 -6.84 -2.47 13.37
CA TRP A 100 -5.92 -1.35 13.16
C TRP A 100 -5.49 -1.36 11.70
N PHE A 101 -5.80 -0.30 10.97
CA PHE A 101 -5.46 -0.17 9.55
C PHE A 101 -4.45 0.95 9.33
N VAL A 102 -3.32 0.62 8.70
CA VAL A 102 -2.27 1.58 8.30
C VAL A 102 -1.71 1.20 6.92
N ASN A 103 -1.06 2.15 6.26
CA ASN A 103 -0.26 1.87 5.07
C ASN A 103 1.20 1.62 5.46
N SER A 104 1.92 0.76 4.72
CA SER A 104 3.37 0.60 4.91
C SER A 104 4.15 1.86 4.54
N ILE A 105 3.70 2.57 3.50
CA ILE A 105 4.08 3.95 3.14
C ILE A 105 2.80 4.63 2.69
N GLY A 106 2.38 5.70 3.38
CA GLY A 106 1.09 6.30 3.04
C GLY A 106 0.88 7.69 3.60
N GLY A 107 -0.35 8.15 3.49
CA GLY A 107 -0.80 9.44 3.93
C GLY A 107 -0.16 10.62 3.20
N PHE A 108 -0.45 11.81 3.72
CA PHE A 108 0.26 13.01 3.32
C PHE A 108 1.66 13.01 3.95
N GLY A 109 2.66 13.25 3.13
CA GLY A 109 4.05 13.23 3.55
C GLY A 109 4.71 11.86 3.52
N LEU A 110 4.05 10.84 2.95
CA LEU A 110 4.59 9.49 2.79
C LEU A 110 5.07 8.87 4.11
N ARG A 111 4.21 8.97 5.14
CA ARG A 111 4.50 8.46 6.49
C ARG A 111 4.80 6.95 6.47
N VAL A 112 5.73 6.55 7.31
CA VAL A 112 6.16 5.15 7.46
C VAL A 112 6.02 4.76 8.93
N PRO A 113 4.92 4.09 9.31
CA PRO A 113 4.73 3.64 10.69
C PRO A 113 5.69 2.51 11.06
N ASP A 114 6.13 2.45 12.31
CA ASP A 114 6.89 1.29 12.81
C ASP A 114 5.96 0.08 12.98
N LEU A 115 5.86 -0.71 11.92
CA LEU A 115 4.99 -1.89 11.88
C LEU A 115 5.35 -2.93 12.94
N ARG A 116 6.62 -3.01 13.38
CA ARG A 116 7.03 -3.97 14.43
C ARG A 116 6.47 -3.58 15.79
N THR A 117 6.55 -2.29 16.12
CA THR A 117 6.00 -1.78 17.38
C THR A 117 4.48 -1.75 17.36
N LEU A 118 3.87 -1.36 16.24
CA LEU A 118 2.41 -1.43 16.05
C LEU A 118 1.89 -2.86 16.15
N GLY A 119 2.53 -3.83 15.49
CA GLY A 119 2.11 -5.23 15.54
C GLY A 119 2.20 -5.84 16.93
N ARG A 120 3.18 -5.40 17.75
CA ARG A 120 3.27 -5.82 19.17
C ARG A 120 2.14 -5.19 19.97
N ALA A 121 1.96 -3.88 19.87
CA ALA A 121 0.92 -3.17 20.61
C ALA A 121 -0.50 -3.62 20.20
N ALA A 122 -0.73 -3.91 18.93
CA ALA A 122 -1.99 -4.48 18.47
C ALA A 122 -2.32 -5.80 19.18
N ARG A 123 -1.33 -6.71 19.30
CA ARG A 123 -1.53 -7.97 20.05
C ARG A 123 -1.85 -7.74 21.51
N GLU A 124 -1.19 -6.77 22.16
CA GLU A 124 -1.45 -6.39 23.56
C GLU A 124 -2.85 -5.80 23.73
N ALA A 125 -3.36 -5.08 22.74
CA ALA A 125 -4.71 -4.52 22.68
C ALA A 125 -5.76 -5.50 22.14
N HIS A 126 -5.43 -6.76 21.87
CA HIS A 126 -6.28 -7.73 21.18
C HIS A 126 -6.79 -7.24 19.83
N ALA A 127 -6.01 -6.41 19.15
CA ALA A 127 -6.34 -5.87 17.84
C ALA A 127 -5.70 -6.67 16.69
N LEU A 128 -6.33 -6.61 15.54
CA LEU A 128 -5.93 -7.23 14.29
C LEU A 128 -5.28 -6.15 13.39
N LEU A 129 -3.94 -6.17 13.26
CA LEU A 129 -3.23 -5.19 12.42
C LEU A 129 -3.34 -5.55 10.95
N VAL A 130 -3.94 -4.66 10.17
CA VAL A 130 -4.07 -4.73 8.71
C VAL A 130 -3.17 -3.67 8.07
N VAL A 131 -2.43 -4.06 7.04
CA VAL A 131 -1.53 -3.15 6.33
C VAL A 131 -1.85 -3.10 4.84
N ASP A 132 -2.11 -1.89 4.33
CA ASP A 132 -2.06 -1.63 2.89
C ASP A 132 -0.60 -1.49 2.45
N ASN A 133 -0.11 -2.47 1.72
CA ASN A 133 1.28 -2.54 1.25
C ASN A 133 1.44 -2.07 -0.21
N THR A 134 0.46 -1.38 -0.77
CA THR A 134 0.43 -1.02 -2.20
C THR A 134 1.62 -0.17 -2.63
N VAL A 135 2.11 0.75 -1.80
CA VAL A 135 3.21 1.66 -2.17
C VAL A 135 4.55 0.96 -2.10
N ALA A 136 4.86 0.27 -1.01
CA ALA A 136 6.11 -0.48 -0.87
C ALA A 136 6.11 -1.77 -1.71
N SER A 137 4.94 -2.38 -1.92
CA SER A 137 4.79 -3.72 -2.49
C SER A 137 5.42 -4.82 -1.61
N ALA A 138 5.05 -6.07 -1.86
CA ALA A 138 5.72 -7.23 -1.27
C ALA A 138 7.22 -7.34 -1.68
N PHE A 139 7.71 -6.45 -2.55
CA PHE A 139 9.12 -6.28 -2.86
C PHE A 139 9.84 -5.42 -1.82
N GLY A 140 9.24 -4.32 -1.39
CA GLY A 140 9.89 -3.32 -0.51
C GLY A 140 9.50 -3.41 0.95
N CYS A 141 8.47 -4.19 1.31
CA CYS A 141 8.06 -4.40 2.69
C CYS A 141 7.33 -5.75 2.84
N ASP A 142 7.61 -6.45 3.94
CA ASP A 142 6.87 -7.67 4.33
C ASP A 142 6.10 -7.41 5.64
N PRO A 143 4.90 -6.85 5.60
CA PRO A 143 4.12 -6.50 6.79
C PRO A 143 3.82 -7.69 7.69
N LEU A 144 3.61 -8.89 7.11
CA LEU A 144 3.28 -10.09 7.88
C LEU A 144 4.43 -10.54 8.77
N ARG A 145 5.68 -10.39 8.31
CA ARG A 145 6.88 -10.64 9.12
C ARG A 145 7.10 -9.55 10.18
N LEU A 146 6.58 -8.36 9.94
CA LEU A 146 6.68 -7.21 10.84
C LEU A 146 5.57 -7.17 11.89
N GLY A 147 4.59 -8.06 11.80
CA GLY A 147 3.59 -8.22 12.85
C GLY A 147 2.15 -7.95 12.42
N ALA A 148 1.89 -7.59 11.18
CA ALA A 148 0.54 -7.56 10.65
C ALA A 148 -0.06 -8.97 10.60
N VAL A 149 -1.37 -9.08 10.75
CA VAL A 149 -2.10 -10.34 10.55
C VAL A 149 -2.70 -10.43 9.15
N LEU A 150 -2.89 -9.29 8.51
CA LEU A 150 -3.39 -9.19 7.14
C LEU A 150 -2.60 -8.12 6.37
N SER A 151 -2.16 -8.43 5.17
CA SER A 151 -1.54 -7.50 4.23
C SER A 151 -2.35 -7.46 2.94
N LEU A 152 -2.69 -6.26 2.47
CA LEU A 152 -3.38 -6.06 1.20
C LEU A 152 -2.50 -5.24 0.26
N GLU A 153 -2.56 -5.55 -1.03
CA GLU A 153 -1.79 -4.83 -2.05
C GLU A 153 -2.59 -4.70 -3.35
N ALA A 154 -2.78 -3.49 -3.84
CA ALA A 154 -3.32 -3.27 -5.18
C ALA A 154 -2.28 -3.66 -6.24
N LEU A 155 -2.68 -4.54 -7.18
CA LEU A 155 -1.77 -5.18 -8.13
C LEU A 155 -1.41 -4.32 -9.35
N ASP A 156 -1.71 -3.03 -9.35
CA ASP A 156 -1.38 -2.12 -10.45
C ASP A 156 0.12 -2.13 -10.78
N ARG A 157 0.99 -2.20 -9.76
CA ARG A 157 2.44 -2.28 -9.93
C ARG A 157 2.90 -3.64 -10.41
N VAL A 158 2.26 -4.70 -9.96
CA VAL A 158 2.51 -6.06 -10.45
C VAL A 158 2.20 -6.12 -11.94
N CYS A 159 1.07 -5.58 -12.35
CA CYS A 159 0.66 -5.54 -13.76
C CYS A 159 1.42 -4.51 -14.60
N ALA A 160 2.41 -3.80 -14.06
CA ALA A 160 3.16 -2.75 -14.76
C ALA A 160 2.24 -1.69 -15.41
N GLY A 161 1.13 -1.33 -14.77
CA GLY A 161 0.13 -0.42 -15.28
C GLY A 161 -0.75 -0.98 -16.41
N LYS A 162 -0.69 -2.28 -16.69
CA LYS A 162 -1.43 -2.95 -17.77
C LYS A 162 -2.61 -3.80 -17.26
N ALA A 163 -3.03 -3.61 -16.01
CA ALA A 163 -4.16 -4.35 -15.46
C ALA A 163 -5.44 -4.06 -16.25
N PRO A 164 -6.10 -5.07 -16.82
CA PRO A 164 -7.37 -4.88 -17.53
C PRO A 164 -8.49 -4.44 -16.58
N ARG A 165 -8.43 -4.89 -15.35
CA ARG A 165 -9.29 -4.45 -14.23
C ARG A 165 -8.47 -4.31 -12.95
N LYS A 166 -9.03 -3.61 -11.96
CA LYS A 166 -8.41 -3.44 -10.66
C LYS A 166 -8.51 -4.71 -9.83
N LEU A 167 -7.36 -5.17 -9.34
CA LEU A 167 -7.23 -6.33 -8.47
C LEU A 167 -6.44 -5.96 -7.21
N VAL A 168 -6.81 -6.57 -6.11
CA VAL A 168 -6.11 -6.48 -4.83
C VAL A 168 -5.76 -7.89 -4.38
N ALA A 169 -4.53 -8.12 -3.99
CA ALA A 169 -4.12 -9.32 -3.29
C ALA A 169 -4.29 -9.11 -1.79
N ALA A 170 -4.98 -10.02 -1.14
CA ALA A 170 -5.12 -10.09 0.32
C ALA A 170 -4.37 -11.31 0.83
N SER A 171 -3.49 -11.12 1.81
CA SER A 171 -2.57 -12.13 2.34
C SER A 171 -2.70 -12.23 3.84
N VAL A 172 -2.95 -13.42 4.38
CA VAL A 172 -3.10 -13.66 5.82
C VAL A 172 -1.84 -14.28 6.42
N ALA A 173 -1.48 -13.84 7.62
CA ALA A 173 -0.28 -14.27 8.34
C ALA A 173 -0.26 -15.77 8.64
N ARG A 174 0.93 -16.34 8.69
CA ARG A 174 1.15 -17.67 9.28
C ARG A 174 1.13 -17.55 10.79
N SER A 175 0.38 -18.42 11.47
CA SER A 175 0.50 -18.55 12.91
C SER A 175 1.91 -19.04 13.25
N GLN A 176 2.64 -18.24 14.00
CA GLN A 176 3.98 -18.62 14.43
C GLN A 176 3.93 -19.16 15.88
N LEU A 177 4.31 -20.40 16.06
CA LEU A 177 4.57 -20.96 17.38
C LEU A 177 5.84 -20.31 17.97
N LYS A 178 5.67 -19.22 18.73
CA LYS A 178 6.78 -18.67 19.54
C LYS A 178 6.71 -19.24 20.95
N ARG A 179 7.74 -19.98 21.37
CA ARG A 179 7.88 -20.55 22.73
C ARG A 179 6.64 -21.35 23.17
N HIS A 180 6.10 -22.20 22.29
CA HIS A 180 4.89 -23.03 22.53
C HIS A 180 3.58 -22.22 22.73
N ARG A 181 3.54 -20.95 22.35
CA ARG A 181 2.31 -20.15 22.32
C ARG A 181 1.88 -19.88 20.89
N VAL A 182 0.61 -20.15 20.62
CA VAL A 182 -0.07 -19.80 19.38
C VAL A 182 -0.28 -18.29 19.32
N ASP A 183 -0.07 -17.68 18.16
CA ASP A 183 -0.42 -16.26 17.93
C ASP A 183 -1.95 -16.17 17.74
N ALA A 184 -2.69 -15.84 18.80
CA ALA A 184 -4.15 -15.78 18.79
C ALA A 184 -4.69 -14.81 17.74
N ALA A 185 -4.03 -13.66 17.52
CA ALA A 185 -4.44 -12.70 16.50
C ALA A 185 -4.28 -13.27 15.09
N ALA A 186 -3.18 -13.99 14.82
CA ALA A 186 -2.98 -14.64 13.52
C ALA A 186 -3.96 -15.80 13.29
N GLU A 187 -4.29 -16.58 14.31
CA GLU A 187 -5.30 -17.64 14.20
C GLU A 187 -6.71 -17.08 14.00
N CYS A 188 -7.08 -16.04 14.74
CA CYS A 188 -8.34 -15.33 14.55
C CYS A 188 -8.45 -14.78 13.11
N ALA A 189 -7.44 -14.04 12.65
CA ALA A 189 -7.41 -13.51 11.29
C ALA A 189 -7.50 -14.62 10.23
N HIS A 190 -6.82 -15.76 10.45
CA HIS A 190 -6.92 -16.90 9.54
C HIS A 190 -8.32 -17.51 9.54
N ALA A 191 -8.95 -17.69 10.71
CA ALA A 191 -10.31 -18.24 10.80
C ALA A 191 -11.32 -17.34 10.07
N LEU A 192 -11.21 -16.01 10.26
CA LEU A 192 -12.02 -15.02 9.55
C LEU A 192 -11.77 -15.09 8.03
N PHE A 193 -10.52 -15.18 7.61
CA PHE A 193 -10.13 -15.24 6.20
C PHE A 193 -10.58 -16.53 5.53
N ALA A 194 -10.50 -17.67 6.21
CA ALA A 194 -11.01 -18.96 5.71
C ALA A 194 -12.54 -18.98 5.59
N GLY A 195 -13.24 -18.24 6.45
CA GLY A 195 -14.69 -18.06 6.40
C GLY A 195 -15.17 -17.08 5.31
N CYS A 196 -14.25 -16.35 4.65
CA CYS A 196 -14.62 -15.48 3.54
C CYS A 196 -15.30 -16.32 2.46
N VAL A 197 -16.49 -15.90 2.04
CA VAL A 197 -17.11 -16.44 0.84
C VAL A 197 -16.11 -16.23 -0.29
N ALA A 198 -15.65 -17.33 -0.90
CA ALA A 198 -14.74 -17.26 -2.03
C ALA A 198 -15.43 -16.39 -3.09
N LEU A 199 -14.97 -15.14 -3.21
CA LEU A 199 -15.37 -14.28 -4.30
C LEU A 199 -14.87 -14.98 -5.54
N ALA A 200 -15.78 -15.64 -6.29
CA ALA A 200 -15.41 -16.39 -7.48
C ALA A 200 -14.78 -15.41 -8.47
N LEU A 201 -13.47 -15.33 -8.45
CA LEU A 201 -12.71 -14.52 -9.38
C LEU A 201 -12.50 -15.33 -10.65
N ASP A 202 -13.21 -14.97 -11.70
CA ASP A 202 -12.95 -15.53 -13.03
C ASP A 202 -11.97 -14.59 -13.77
N LEU A 203 -10.77 -15.07 -14.05
CA LEU A 203 -9.76 -14.37 -14.84
C LEU A 203 -9.80 -14.89 -16.28
N SER A 204 -9.88 -13.95 -17.21
CA SER A 204 -9.62 -14.27 -18.62
C SER A 204 -8.15 -14.71 -18.79
N THR A 205 -7.86 -15.43 -19.86
CA THR A 205 -6.48 -15.84 -20.17
C THR A 205 -5.54 -14.63 -20.29
N GLU A 206 -6.03 -13.51 -20.82
CA GLU A 206 -5.26 -12.27 -20.95
C GLU A 206 -4.92 -11.66 -19.59
N GLU A 207 -5.86 -11.64 -18.67
CA GLU A 207 -5.64 -11.14 -17.30
C GLU A 207 -4.64 -12.02 -16.54
N ALA A 208 -4.78 -13.34 -16.61
CA ALA A 208 -3.85 -14.27 -16.01
C ALA A 208 -2.42 -14.11 -16.59
N ASP A 209 -2.30 -14.00 -17.90
CA ASP A 209 -1.02 -13.76 -18.58
C ASP A 209 -0.36 -12.41 -18.17
N VAL A 210 -1.16 -11.36 -17.94
CA VAL A 210 -0.65 -10.06 -17.47
C VAL A 210 -0.09 -10.19 -16.06
N LEU A 211 -0.82 -10.88 -15.18
CA LEU A 211 -0.38 -11.11 -13.80
C LEU A 211 0.87 -11.98 -13.73
N GLU A 212 0.93 -13.08 -14.48
CA GLU A 212 2.08 -13.98 -14.52
C GLU A 212 3.35 -13.28 -15.01
N ARG A 213 3.26 -12.55 -16.14
CA ARG A 213 4.38 -11.73 -16.65
C ARG A 213 4.74 -10.61 -15.67
N GLY A 214 3.74 -10.03 -15.01
CA GLY A 214 3.94 -9.03 -13.99
C GLY A 214 4.73 -9.57 -12.81
N LEU A 215 4.33 -10.71 -12.27
CA LEU A 215 5.01 -11.37 -11.15
C LEU A 215 6.45 -11.76 -11.49
N SER A 216 6.67 -12.34 -12.67
CA SER A 216 8.01 -12.78 -13.10
C SER A 216 9.02 -11.64 -13.28
N SER A 217 8.56 -10.42 -13.56
CA SER A 217 9.40 -9.24 -13.76
C SER A 217 9.37 -8.24 -12.58
N LEU A 218 8.64 -8.57 -11.51
CA LEU A 218 8.30 -7.61 -10.44
C LEU A 218 9.55 -7.05 -9.77
N ASP A 219 10.49 -7.88 -9.36
CA ASP A 219 11.67 -7.46 -8.60
C ASP A 219 12.54 -6.47 -9.38
N ALA A 220 12.85 -6.78 -10.62
CA ALA A 220 13.64 -5.90 -11.47
C ALA A 220 12.95 -4.55 -11.73
N ARG A 221 11.62 -4.57 -11.94
CA ARG A 221 10.86 -3.34 -12.15
C ARG A 221 10.73 -2.50 -10.89
N MET A 222 10.43 -3.14 -9.76
CA MET A 222 10.31 -2.43 -8.49
C MET A 222 11.64 -1.82 -8.06
N GLN A 223 12.77 -2.54 -8.25
CA GLN A 223 14.09 -1.96 -8.01
C GLN A 223 14.31 -0.72 -8.88
N ALA A 224 13.99 -0.82 -10.17
CA ALA A 224 14.10 0.32 -11.07
C ALA A 224 13.22 1.51 -10.66
N HIS A 225 11.99 1.27 -10.18
CA HIS A 225 11.13 2.33 -9.67
C HIS A 225 11.72 2.99 -8.41
N PHE A 226 12.26 2.20 -7.47
CA PHE A 226 12.85 2.69 -6.22
C PHE A 226 14.10 3.53 -6.48
N ASP A 227 15.01 3.03 -7.35
CA ASP A 227 16.25 3.74 -7.71
C ASP A 227 15.94 5.08 -8.38
N ARG A 228 14.93 5.13 -9.25
CA ARG A 228 14.54 6.36 -9.93
C ARG A 228 13.82 7.33 -9.01
N ALA A 229 12.99 6.83 -8.10
CA ALA A 229 12.37 7.68 -7.08
C ALA A 229 13.41 8.34 -6.18
N ARG A 230 14.44 7.59 -5.78
CA ARG A 230 15.55 8.13 -5.00
C ARG A 230 16.29 9.23 -5.76
N ALA A 231 16.69 8.96 -7.01
CA ALA A 231 17.40 9.94 -7.84
C ALA A 231 16.57 11.21 -8.05
N LEU A 232 15.25 11.06 -8.31
CA LEU A 232 14.34 12.20 -8.47
C LEU A 232 14.10 12.95 -7.15
N ALA A 233 14.07 12.27 -6.01
CA ALA A 233 13.95 12.91 -4.70
C ALA A 233 15.19 13.75 -4.36
N GLU A 234 16.40 13.22 -4.63
CA GLU A 234 17.68 13.94 -4.45
C GLU A 234 17.76 15.15 -5.39
N TYR A 235 17.36 15.00 -6.66
CA TYR A 235 17.27 16.10 -7.62
C TYR A 235 16.30 17.20 -7.15
N LEU A 236 15.07 16.81 -6.77
CA LEU A 236 14.04 17.76 -6.31
C LEU A 236 14.46 18.48 -5.03
N ALA A 237 15.14 17.78 -4.11
CA ALA A 237 15.64 18.40 -2.88
C ALA A 237 16.70 19.49 -3.12
N ALA A 238 17.40 19.44 -4.26
CA ALA A 238 18.37 20.44 -4.68
C ALA A 238 17.77 21.52 -5.61
N ASN A 239 16.49 21.41 -5.99
CA ASN A 239 15.87 22.33 -6.95
C ASN A 239 15.24 23.54 -6.25
N GLU A 240 15.62 24.75 -6.67
CA GLU A 240 15.19 26.01 -6.06
C GLU A 240 13.69 26.32 -6.30
N MET A 241 13.04 25.68 -7.27
CA MET A 241 11.61 25.89 -7.60
C MET A 241 10.65 25.06 -6.75
N VAL A 242 11.19 24.18 -5.88
CA VAL A 242 10.41 23.30 -5.03
C VAL A 242 10.87 23.39 -3.57
N ARG A 243 9.99 22.97 -2.66
CA ARG A 243 10.27 22.88 -1.23
C ARG A 243 9.59 21.66 -0.61
N ASN A 244 9.92 21.39 0.64
CA ASN A 244 9.29 20.32 1.42
C ASN A 244 9.27 18.98 0.66
N VAL A 245 10.40 18.58 0.08
CA VAL A 245 10.51 17.27 -0.57
C VAL A 245 10.40 16.17 0.48
N ARG A 246 9.41 15.33 0.34
CA ARG A 246 9.08 14.22 1.24
C ARG A 246 9.34 12.91 0.52
N TYR A 247 10.30 12.18 1.01
CA TYR A 247 10.68 10.85 0.55
C TYR A 247 11.33 10.10 1.72
N PRO A 248 10.87 8.90 2.09
CA PRO A 248 11.39 8.21 3.28
C PRO A 248 12.89 7.93 3.24
N GLY A 249 13.50 7.93 2.05
CA GLY A 249 14.93 7.76 1.85
C GLY A 249 15.78 9.01 2.11
N LEU A 250 15.19 10.19 2.26
CA LEU A 250 15.92 11.41 2.63
C LEU A 250 16.07 11.49 4.15
N SER A 251 17.25 11.86 4.64
CA SER A 251 17.53 12.03 6.08
C SER A 251 16.68 13.12 6.75
N SER A 252 16.11 14.03 5.97
CA SER A 252 15.17 15.06 6.42
C SER A 252 13.75 14.53 6.66
N HIS A 253 13.44 13.32 6.20
CA HIS A 253 12.11 12.74 6.39
C HIS A 253 11.91 12.32 7.85
N PRO A 254 10.78 12.65 8.51
CA PRO A 254 10.56 12.37 9.92
C PRO A 254 10.66 10.88 10.27
N ASP A 255 10.23 10.01 9.36
CA ASP A 255 10.23 8.57 9.58
C ASP A 255 11.43 7.85 8.92
N HIS A 256 12.51 8.58 8.53
CA HIS A 256 13.68 7.99 7.84
C HIS A 256 14.31 6.82 8.63
N ALA A 257 14.47 7.00 9.94
CA ALA A 257 15.05 5.95 10.79
C ALA A 257 14.18 4.69 10.85
N VAL A 258 12.85 4.86 10.93
CA VAL A 258 11.88 3.75 10.89
C VAL A 258 11.92 3.08 9.52
N ALA A 259 11.86 3.86 8.45
CA ALA A 259 11.89 3.37 7.07
C ALA A 259 13.14 2.52 6.80
N THR A 260 14.31 2.97 7.26
CA THR A 260 15.57 2.21 7.16
C THR A 260 15.49 0.85 7.89
N GLY A 261 14.70 0.77 8.96
CA GLY A 261 14.56 -0.45 9.77
C GLY A 261 13.54 -1.46 9.24
N ILE A 262 12.58 -1.05 8.42
CA ILE A 262 11.47 -1.92 8.01
C ILE A 262 11.29 -2.07 6.50
N LEU A 263 11.81 -1.12 5.69
CA LEU A 263 11.76 -1.21 4.24
C LEU A 263 12.99 -1.93 3.70
N GLU A 264 12.79 -2.69 2.65
CA GLU A 264 13.82 -3.47 1.95
C GLU A 264 14.01 -2.90 0.52
N HIS A 265 15.19 -3.06 -0.04
CA HIS A 265 15.53 -2.69 -1.43
C HIS A 265 15.43 -1.19 -1.76
N GLY A 266 15.09 -0.33 -0.80
CA GLY A 266 14.91 1.12 -0.96
C GLY A 266 13.69 1.64 -0.21
N PHE A 267 13.20 2.81 -0.60
CA PHE A 267 12.23 3.58 0.18
C PHE A 267 10.93 3.87 -0.56
N GLY A 268 10.55 3.00 -1.49
CA GLY A 268 9.34 3.14 -2.29
C GLY A 268 9.51 3.97 -3.57
N PRO A 269 8.50 3.94 -4.45
CA PRO A 269 8.55 4.56 -5.78
C PRO A 269 7.91 5.96 -5.82
N VAL A 270 7.58 6.56 -4.70
CA VAL A 270 6.79 7.79 -4.62
C VAL A 270 7.56 8.90 -3.94
N VAL A 271 7.49 10.11 -4.50
CA VAL A 271 8.07 11.35 -3.95
C VAL A 271 6.97 12.39 -3.85
N GLU A 272 6.88 13.12 -2.76
CA GLU A 272 6.04 14.33 -2.65
C GLU A 272 6.90 15.58 -2.52
N PHE A 273 6.41 16.69 -3.08
CA PHE A 273 7.04 18.00 -2.95
C PHE A 273 6.02 19.12 -3.13
N ASP A 274 6.36 20.29 -2.65
CA ASP A 274 5.54 21.50 -2.82
C ASP A 274 6.21 22.44 -3.82
N LEU A 275 5.40 23.01 -4.72
CA LEU A 275 5.85 24.06 -5.65
C LEU A 275 6.02 25.38 -4.91
N ILE A 276 7.02 26.18 -5.33
CA ILE A 276 7.20 27.56 -4.91
C ILE A 276 6.57 28.45 -5.98
N GLU A 277 5.69 29.38 -5.56
CA GLU A 277 5.05 30.40 -6.40
C GLU A 277 4.22 29.89 -7.58
N ARG A 278 3.90 28.59 -7.61
CA ARG A 278 3.09 27.96 -8.66
C ARG A 278 2.04 27.01 -8.07
N SER A 279 0.96 26.85 -8.81
CA SER A 279 -0.07 25.85 -8.53
C SER A 279 0.25 24.51 -9.23
N ALA A 280 -0.35 23.44 -8.74
CA ALA A 280 -0.28 22.14 -9.41
C ALA A 280 -0.87 22.19 -10.83
N GLY A 281 -1.93 23.00 -11.06
CA GLY A 281 -2.55 23.17 -12.36
C GLY A 281 -1.57 23.75 -13.40
N GLU A 282 -0.87 24.82 -13.07
CA GLU A 282 0.12 25.45 -13.96
C GLU A 282 1.27 24.49 -14.31
N LEU A 283 1.74 23.71 -13.34
CA LEU A 283 2.74 22.67 -13.64
C LEU A 283 2.17 21.62 -14.59
N PHE A 284 0.94 21.14 -14.34
CA PHE A 284 0.33 20.11 -15.18
C PHE A 284 0.04 20.60 -16.61
N ASP A 285 -0.25 21.88 -16.82
CA ASP A 285 -0.44 22.46 -18.14
C ASP A 285 0.87 22.60 -18.93
N ALA A 286 1.99 22.78 -18.23
CA ALA A 286 3.34 22.83 -18.81
C ALA A 286 3.96 21.45 -19.10
N LEU A 287 3.43 20.38 -18.48
CA LEU A 287 3.95 19.01 -18.64
C LEU A 287 3.34 18.28 -19.84
N PRO A 288 4.09 17.38 -20.50
CA PRO A 288 3.51 16.45 -21.46
C PRO A 288 2.37 15.62 -20.84
N GLY A 289 1.27 15.44 -21.61
CA GLY A 289 0.07 14.79 -21.10
C GLY A 289 0.26 13.39 -20.52
N GLU A 290 1.29 12.66 -20.99
CA GLU A 290 1.64 11.34 -20.49
C GLU A 290 2.04 11.33 -19.01
N PHE A 291 2.61 12.41 -18.48
CA PHE A 291 2.93 12.54 -17.05
C PHE A 291 1.69 12.59 -16.16
N ARG A 292 0.54 12.91 -16.71
CA ARG A 292 -0.75 12.95 -15.98
C ARG A 292 -1.58 11.68 -16.20
N THR A 293 -1.50 11.10 -17.40
CA THR A 293 -2.41 10.01 -17.84
C THR A 293 -1.83 8.63 -17.66
N SER A 294 -0.50 8.49 -17.54
CA SER A 294 0.16 7.20 -17.35
C SER A 294 -0.28 6.54 -16.04
N PRO A 295 -0.41 5.21 -16.01
CA PRO A 295 -0.74 4.49 -14.79
C PRO A 295 0.43 4.51 -13.80
N ALA A 296 0.14 4.59 -12.51
CA ALA A 296 1.13 4.35 -11.47
C ALA A 296 1.67 2.91 -11.57
N GLY A 297 3.00 2.75 -11.48
CA GLY A 297 3.65 1.44 -11.68
C GLY A 297 3.96 1.09 -13.14
N GLY A 298 3.60 1.97 -14.10
CA GLY A 298 3.97 1.86 -15.51
C GLY A 298 5.39 2.35 -15.79
N ALA A 299 5.79 2.32 -17.08
CA ALA A 299 7.12 2.74 -17.50
C ALA A 299 7.34 4.26 -17.41
N THR A 300 6.28 5.05 -17.65
CA THR A 300 6.34 6.51 -17.61
C THR A 300 6.07 7.03 -16.20
N THR A 301 6.89 7.95 -15.74
CA THR A 301 6.68 8.68 -14.47
C THR A 301 5.36 9.43 -14.53
N ARG A 302 4.58 9.33 -13.45
CA ARG A 302 3.28 10.00 -13.32
C ARG A 302 3.33 11.05 -12.22
N LEU A 303 2.68 12.19 -12.47
CA LEU A 303 2.43 13.22 -11.47
C LEU A 303 0.93 13.36 -11.21
N SER A 304 0.59 13.65 -9.97
CA SER A 304 -0.79 13.97 -9.56
C SER A 304 -0.78 14.89 -8.34
N ALA A 305 -1.88 15.61 -8.10
CA ALA A 305 -2.10 16.23 -6.81
C ALA A 305 -2.56 15.16 -5.79
N PRO A 306 -2.11 15.21 -4.52
CA PRO A 306 -2.66 14.35 -3.47
C PRO A 306 -4.15 14.61 -3.24
N ARG A 307 -4.92 13.55 -2.94
CA ARG A 307 -6.35 13.70 -2.64
C ARG A 307 -6.57 14.59 -1.43
N GLY A 308 -7.59 15.44 -1.49
CA GLY A 308 -7.97 16.33 -0.38
C GLY A 308 -7.01 17.50 -0.13
N LYS A 309 -5.91 17.62 -0.87
CA LYS A 309 -4.97 18.75 -0.81
C LYS A 309 -5.08 19.55 -2.09
N GLN A 310 -5.69 20.74 -2.01
CA GLN A 310 -5.63 21.73 -3.09
C GLN A 310 -4.40 22.60 -2.87
N GLY A 311 -3.72 23.00 -3.95
CA GLY A 311 -2.62 23.94 -3.88
C GLY A 311 -1.38 23.50 -4.65
N SER A 312 -0.22 23.65 -4.05
CA SER A 312 1.08 23.47 -4.68
C SER A 312 1.73 22.10 -4.48
N THR A 313 1.08 21.17 -3.76
CA THR A 313 1.67 19.85 -3.50
C THR A 313 1.50 18.91 -4.69
N ILE A 314 2.59 18.27 -5.05
CA ILE A 314 2.67 17.27 -6.13
C ILE A 314 3.10 15.93 -5.55
N ARG A 315 2.47 14.84 -6.02
CA ARG A 315 2.89 13.47 -5.79
C ARG A 315 3.39 12.88 -7.11
N LEU A 316 4.65 12.50 -7.13
CA LEU A 316 5.34 11.87 -8.25
C LEU A 316 5.44 10.37 -8.00
N PHE A 317 4.97 9.57 -8.94
CA PHE A 317 5.14 8.12 -9.00
C PHE A 317 6.23 7.82 -10.04
N ALA A 318 7.42 7.45 -9.61
CA ALA A 318 8.52 7.17 -10.51
C ALA A 318 8.21 6.00 -11.45
N GLY A 319 8.36 6.21 -12.74
CA GLY A 319 8.33 5.18 -13.77
C GLY A 319 9.67 4.44 -13.87
N THR A 320 9.83 3.66 -14.93
CA THR A 320 11.14 3.03 -15.28
C THR A 320 11.90 3.80 -16.36
N ASN A 321 11.35 4.93 -16.83
CA ASN A 321 12.03 5.84 -17.75
C ASN A 321 13.27 6.50 -17.10
N ASP A 322 14.17 7.01 -17.93
CA ASP A 322 15.42 7.64 -17.47
C ASP A 322 15.14 8.83 -16.56
N PRO A 323 15.64 8.85 -15.31
CA PRO A 323 15.41 9.94 -14.37
C PRO A 323 16.01 11.27 -14.83
N LEU A 324 17.03 11.27 -15.67
CA LEU A 324 17.61 12.51 -16.24
C LEU A 324 16.65 13.16 -17.23
N ILE A 325 15.95 12.36 -18.04
CA ILE A 325 14.92 12.87 -18.95
C ILE A 325 13.74 13.43 -18.15
N VAL A 326 13.32 12.72 -17.10
CA VAL A 326 12.24 13.19 -16.19
C VAL A 326 12.63 14.50 -15.50
N ALA A 327 13.84 14.57 -14.97
CA ALA A 327 14.36 15.79 -14.32
C ALA A 327 14.41 16.99 -15.28
N ALA A 328 14.94 16.79 -16.50
CA ALA A 328 14.98 17.86 -17.51
C ALA A 328 13.56 18.32 -17.93
N THR A 329 12.61 17.39 -18.04
CA THR A 329 11.21 17.71 -18.35
C THR A 329 10.56 18.50 -17.23
N LEU A 330 10.78 18.10 -15.97
CA LEU A 330 10.32 18.83 -14.79
C LEU A 330 10.95 20.24 -14.72
N ASP A 331 12.25 20.37 -14.96
CA ASP A 331 12.96 21.65 -14.93
C ASP A 331 12.37 22.65 -15.95
N ASN A 332 12.13 22.17 -17.17
CA ASN A 332 11.48 22.97 -18.20
C ASN A 332 10.06 23.38 -17.81
N ALA A 333 9.27 22.46 -17.24
CA ALA A 333 7.91 22.76 -16.81
C ALA A 333 7.85 23.66 -15.57
N LEU A 334 8.83 23.59 -14.69
CA LEU A 334 8.92 24.44 -13.50
C LEU A 334 9.33 25.89 -13.84
N ARG A 335 10.08 26.10 -14.93
CA ARG A 335 10.58 27.43 -15.35
C ARG A 335 9.61 28.18 -16.28
N ASN A 336 8.79 27.47 -17.03
CA ASN A 336 7.81 28.05 -17.97
C ASN A 336 6.43 28.25 -17.35
#